data_33d37c456b2920b8d229a35302dad27e
#
_entry.id   33d37c456b2920b8d229a35302dad27e
#
_cell.length_a   1.000
_cell.length_b   1.000
_cell.length_c   1.000
_cell.angle_alpha   90.00
_cell.angle_beta   90.00
_cell.angle_gamma   90.00
#
_symmetry.space_group_name_H-M   'P 1'
#
loop_
_entity.id
_entity.type
_entity.pdbx_description
1 polymer ?
#
loop_
_entity_poly.entity_id
_entity_poly.type
_entity_poly.pdbx_seq_one_letter_code
_entity_poly.pdbx_strand_id
1 'polypeptide(L)'
;MTPLWTSDEIAAATGGTASAPFEVSGVTFDSREVGPGDLFIAMPGTVNDGHKFVDAAFIAGAAGAIVSRPVSGPHVLVDDAVAALQALGRASRQRSRAIIIGITGSVGKTSTKEALFAALDRCRPGKVHRSVKSYNNHTGVPLSLARMPRDAAFAVLEMGMSHAGEISVLTRQVRPHVAIVTAIAPAHIENLGSEQAIADAKAEIFQGLEPDGVAIVPNEAPHRDRLVKAARRVADRIITFGGGDADVHAVHAVTAEGGGSLISAALLERELTFTISQRGDHWVSNALAVLVAVEAVGEDVAVAGLALADMPGLRGRGRRHRIEIGGGEVLLIDESYNANPASMAATLKSFGAERDVERRIAVLGPMRELGEHSGALHAGLASSVLDAHVDRLILIGEEMRPLAEEVGGKVSLDLVDDVDEATGELLKLLQPGDAVLVKASNSVGLARLVERVAGGVECST
;
A
#
# COMPACT_ATOMS: atom_id res chain seq x y z
N MET A 1 9.36 -3.31 30.46
CA MET A 1 8.84 -2.38 29.42
C MET A 1 7.45 -1.96 29.81
N THR A 2 7.04 -0.75 29.53
CA THR A 2 5.65 -0.30 29.76
C THR A 2 4.74 -1.08 28.80
N PRO A 3 3.65 -1.73 29.27
CA PRO A 3 2.75 -2.46 28.39
C PRO A 3 2.08 -1.52 27.37
N LEU A 4 1.70 -2.07 26.22
CA LEU A 4 0.94 -1.30 25.22
C LEU A 4 -0.45 -0.95 25.78
N TRP A 5 -1.09 -1.93 26.43
CA TRP A 5 -2.36 -1.79 27.13
C TRP A 5 -2.42 -2.66 28.37
N THR A 6 -3.13 -2.19 29.40
CA THR A 6 -3.58 -3.01 30.53
C THR A 6 -5.07 -3.34 30.34
N SER A 7 -5.55 -4.40 31.01
CA SER A 7 -6.98 -4.76 31.01
C SER A 7 -7.88 -3.59 31.45
N ASP A 8 -7.44 -2.80 32.47
CA ASP A 8 -8.18 -1.66 32.96
C ASP A 8 -8.26 -0.52 31.94
N GLU A 9 -7.17 -0.24 31.23
CA GLU A 9 -7.17 0.75 30.14
C GLU A 9 -8.07 0.31 28.98
N ILE A 10 -8.07 -0.99 28.64
CA ILE A 10 -8.93 -1.56 27.60
C ILE A 10 -10.40 -1.42 28.04
N ALA A 11 -10.73 -1.82 29.27
CA ALA A 11 -12.08 -1.70 29.80
C ALA A 11 -12.55 -0.24 29.83
N ALA A 12 -11.72 0.67 30.30
CA ALA A 12 -12.02 2.12 30.33
C ALA A 12 -12.23 2.71 28.93
N ALA A 13 -11.40 2.32 27.95
CA ALA A 13 -11.50 2.80 26.58
C ALA A 13 -12.74 2.27 25.85
N THR A 14 -13.11 1.02 26.10
CA THR A 14 -14.19 0.30 25.38
C THR A 14 -15.54 0.33 26.07
N GLY A 15 -15.59 0.74 27.33
CA GLY A 15 -16.77 0.61 28.20
C GLY A 15 -17.07 -0.83 28.63
N GLY A 16 -16.12 -1.76 28.40
CA GLY A 16 -16.26 -3.16 28.72
C GLY A 16 -15.91 -3.50 30.18
N THR A 17 -16.01 -4.79 30.51
CA THR A 17 -15.67 -5.33 31.84
C THR A 17 -14.54 -6.34 31.72
N ALA A 18 -13.43 -6.12 32.42
CA ALA A 18 -12.32 -7.06 32.49
C ALA A 18 -12.63 -8.23 33.40
N SER A 19 -12.37 -9.46 32.96
CA SER A 19 -12.56 -10.69 33.75
C SER A 19 -11.44 -10.94 34.76
N ALA A 20 -10.23 -10.41 34.47
CA ALA A 20 -9.04 -10.51 35.32
C ALA A 20 -8.02 -9.43 34.87
N PRO A 21 -7.03 -9.08 35.71
CA PRO A 21 -5.90 -8.24 35.31
C PRO A 21 -5.01 -8.96 34.26
N PHE A 22 -4.64 -8.23 33.19
CA PHE A 22 -3.63 -8.67 32.23
C PHE A 22 -2.99 -7.46 31.53
N GLU A 23 -1.82 -7.68 30.92
CA GLU A 23 -1.07 -6.69 30.16
C GLU A 23 -0.79 -7.25 28.76
N VAL A 24 -0.79 -6.36 27.75
CA VAL A 24 -0.54 -6.76 26.37
C VAL A 24 0.53 -5.89 25.72
N SER A 25 1.28 -6.50 24.79
CA SER A 25 2.35 -5.86 24.00
C SER A 25 1.98 -5.61 22.54
N GLY A 26 0.92 -6.24 22.04
CA GLY A 26 0.40 -6.09 20.69
C GLY A 26 -1.11 -6.24 20.64
N VAL A 27 -1.70 -6.03 19.45
CA VAL A 27 -3.14 -6.16 19.21
C VAL A 27 -3.36 -6.81 17.84
N THR A 28 -4.20 -7.83 17.75
CA THR A 28 -4.59 -8.43 16.46
C THR A 28 -6.03 -8.94 16.47
N PHE A 29 -6.63 -9.03 15.30
CA PHE A 29 -7.90 -9.72 15.07
C PHE A 29 -7.74 -10.94 14.15
N ASP A 30 -6.55 -11.19 13.63
CA ASP A 30 -6.25 -12.39 12.84
C ASP A 30 -5.59 -13.43 13.75
N SER A 31 -6.28 -14.54 14.01
CA SER A 31 -5.78 -15.61 14.88
C SER A 31 -4.49 -16.28 14.38
N ARG A 32 -4.17 -16.14 13.11
CA ARG A 32 -2.93 -16.66 12.49
C ARG A 32 -1.72 -15.74 12.75
N GLU A 33 -1.97 -14.50 13.18
CA GLU A 33 -0.95 -13.48 13.46
C GLU A 33 -0.72 -13.29 14.97
N VAL A 34 -1.42 -14.04 15.81
CA VAL A 34 -1.27 -13.93 17.26
C VAL A 34 0.13 -14.35 17.68
N GLY A 35 0.81 -13.46 18.41
CA GLY A 35 2.08 -13.71 19.07
C GLY A 35 1.97 -13.67 20.60
N PRO A 36 3.05 -14.07 21.30
CA PRO A 36 3.10 -14.00 22.76
C PRO A 36 2.86 -12.57 23.27
N GLY A 37 1.91 -12.44 24.21
CA GLY A 37 1.58 -11.15 24.81
C GLY A 37 0.58 -10.30 24.02
N ASP A 38 0.01 -10.78 22.93
CA ASP A 38 -0.97 -10.04 22.15
C ASP A 38 -2.36 -9.98 22.79
N LEU A 39 -3.10 -8.91 22.50
CA LEU A 39 -4.53 -8.83 22.64
C LEU A 39 -5.21 -9.36 21.37
N PHE A 40 -5.97 -10.43 21.51
CA PHE A 40 -6.80 -10.91 20.41
C PHE A 40 -8.19 -10.28 20.43
N ILE A 41 -8.67 -9.75 19.30
CA ILE A 41 -10.02 -9.19 19.18
C ILE A 41 -10.89 -10.16 18.40
N ALA A 42 -11.91 -10.73 19.04
CA ALA A 42 -12.83 -11.67 18.42
C ALA A 42 -13.87 -10.95 17.54
N MET A 43 -13.43 -10.53 16.35
CA MET A 43 -14.26 -9.78 15.39
C MET A 43 -15.37 -10.66 14.81
N PRO A 44 -16.60 -10.13 14.64
CA PRO A 44 -17.60 -10.78 13.81
C PRO A 44 -17.18 -10.69 12.35
N GLY A 45 -17.17 -11.82 11.63
CA GLY A 45 -16.86 -11.86 10.21
C GLY A 45 -18.09 -12.31 9.40
N THR A 46 -18.08 -12.05 8.11
CA THR A 46 -19.15 -12.46 7.18
C THR A 46 -19.24 -13.98 7.02
N VAL A 47 -18.13 -14.69 7.15
CA VAL A 47 -18.04 -16.15 6.97
C VAL A 47 -17.74 -16.85 8.31
N ASN A 48 -16.91 -16.24 9.16
CA ASN A 48 -16.50 -16.84 10.43
C ASN A 48 -16.69 -15.84 11.59
N ASP A 49 -17.12 -16.35 12.74
CA ASP A 49 -17.14 -15.63 14.01
C ASP A 49 -15.77 -15.78 14.70
N GLY A 50 -15.12 -14.64 15.01
CA GLY A 50 -13.81 -14.59 15.66
C GLY A 50 -13.75 -15.31 17.01
N HIS A 51 -14.90 -15.45 17.68
CA HIS A 51 -14.97 -16.22 18.94
C HIS A 51 -14.58 -17.69 18.80
N LYS A 52 -14.73 -18.28 17.62
CA LYS A 52 -14.30 -19.67 17.34
C LYS A 52 -12.77 -19.83 17.43
N PHE A 53 -12.03 -18.75 17.37
CA PHE A 53 -10.57 -18.74 17.35
C PHE A 53 -9.94 -18.26 18.67
N VAL A 54 -10.74 -17.93 19.70
CA VAL A 54 -10.23 -17.42 20.99
C VAL A 54 -9.33 -18.43 21.68
N ASP A 55 -9.74 -19.71 21.75
CA ASP A 55 -8.92 -20.76 22.36
C ASP A 55 -7.60 -20.96 21.60
N ALA A 56 -7.65 -20.93 20.26
CA ALA A 56 -6.45 -21.02 19.43
C ALA A 56 -5.53 -19.80 19.64
N ALA A 57 -6.11 -18.60 19.82
CA ALA A 57 -5.34 -17.39 20.13
C ALA A 57 -4.63 -17.49 21.48
N PHE A 58 -5.27 -18.01 22.51
CA PHE A 58 -4.63 -18.27 23.81
C PHE A 58 -3.52 -19.32 23.71
N ILE A 59 -3.74 -20.40 22.95
CA ILE A 59 -2.69 -21.43 22.69
C ILE A 59 -1.50 -20.78 21.96
N ALA A 60 -1.73 -19.84 21.05
CA ALA A 60 -0.68 -19.10 20.35
C ALA A 60 0.02 -18.03 21.22
N GLY A 61 -0.46 -17.79 22.45
CA GLY A 61 0.18 -16.92 23.43
C GLY A 61 -0.49 -15.57 23.65
N ALA A 62 -1.74 -15.38 23.22
CA ALA A 62 -2.49 -14.17 23.56
C ALA A 62 -2.55 -14.01 25.09
N ALA A 63 -2.27 -12.79 25.57
CA ALA A 63 -2.35 -12.48 27.01
C ALA A 63 -3.79 -12.12 27.44
N GLY A 64 -4.63 -11.73 26.50
CA GLY A 64 -6.04 -11.44 26.74
C GLY A 64 -6.83 -11.34 25.44
N ALA A 65 -8.15 -11.27 25.57
CA ALA A 65 -9.04 -11.10 24.42
C ALA A 65 -10.10 -10.03 24.65
N ILE A 66 -10.56 -9.39 23.56
CA ILE A 66 -11.82 -8.64 23.53
C ILE A 66 -12.87 -9.54 22.90
N VAL A 67 -13.97 -9.72 23.60
CA VAL A 67 -15.04 -10.66 23.23
C VAL A 67 -16.42 -10.05 23.49
N SER A 68 -17.45 -10.44 22.71
CA SER A 68 -18.82 -10.01 22.93
C SER A 68 -19.69 -11.05 23.66
N ARG A 69 -19.09 -12.17 24.10
CA ARG A 69 -19.69 -13.17 24.97
C ARG A 69 -18.60 -13.79 25.86
N PRO A 70 -18.92 -14.24 27.07
CA PRO A 70 -17.94 -14.83 28.00
C PRO A 70 -17.19 -15.99 27.37
N VAL A 71 -15.87 -16.05 27.63
CA VAL A 71 -14.96 -17.12 27.22
C VAL A 71 -14.07 -17.54 28.39
N SER A 72 -13.41 -18.71 28.27
CA SER A 72 -12.37 -19.09 29.21
C SER A 72 -11.11 -18.26 28.99
N GLY A 73 -10.41 -17.89 30.07
CA GLY A 73 -9.19 -17.07 30.02
C GLY A 73 -9.42 -15.56 30.21
N PRO A 74 -8.33 -14.77 30.31
CA PRO A 74 -8.39 -13.35 30.55
C PRO A 74 -9.06 -12.59 29.38
N HIS A 75 -10.11 -11.83 29.64
CA HIS A 75 -10.79 -11.11 28.59
C HIS A 75 -11.43 -9.81 29.08
N VAL A 76 -11.72 -8.91 28.14
CA VAL A 76 -12.63 -7.79 28.31
C VAL A 76 -13.92 -8.07 27.54
N LEU A 77 -15.03 -8.18 28.27
CA LEU A 77 -16.35 -8.37 27.70
C LEU A 77 -16.92 -7.02 27.27
N VAL A 78 -17.35 -6.93 26.01
CA VAL A 78 -17.91 -5.74 25.38
C VAL A 78 -19.22 -6.10 24.65
N ASP A 79 -20.04 -5.12 24.35
CA ASP A 79 -21.25 -5.34 23.56
C ASP A 79 -20.95 -5.58 22.08
N ASP A 80 -19.94 -4.87 21.53
CA ASP A 80 -19.53 -4.90 20.13
C ASP A 80 -17.99 -4.82 19.99
N ALA A 81 -17.39 -5.88 19.46
CA ALA A 81 -15.93 -5.95 19.27
C ALA A 81 -15.41 -4.96 18.20
N VAL A 82 -16.23 -4.61 17.19
CA VAL A 82 -15.85 -3.63 16.17
C VAL A 82 -15.82 -2.24 16.80
N ALA A 83 -16.84 -1.87 17.53
CA ALA A 83 -16.90 -0.60 18.25
C ALA A 83 -15.78 -0.49 19.30
N ALA A 84 -15.45 -1.60 19.98
CA ALA A 84 -14.33 -1.68 20.93
C ALA A 84 -12.97 -1.44 20.25
N LEU A 85 -12.71 -2.05 19.09
CA LEU A 85 -11.50 -1.79 18.32
C LEU A 85 -11.39 -0.30 17.92
N GLN A 86 -12.49 0.30 17.46
CA GLN A 86 -12.51 1.72 17.13
C GLN A 86 -12.26 2.61 18.36
N ALA A 87 -12.80 2.24 19.52
CA ALA A 87 -12.59 2.94 20.78
C ALA A 87 -11.14 2.85 21.25
N LEU A 88 -10.49 1.66 21.15
CA LEU A 88 -9.06 1.52 21.41
C LEU A 88 -8.21 2.38 20.48
N GLY A 89 -8.54 2.40 19.18
CA GLY A 89 -7.86 3.26 18.20
C GLY A 89 -7.94 4.74 18.60
N ARG A 90 -9.14 5.22 18.98
CA ARG A 90 -9.33 6.60 19.46
C ARG A 90 -8.55 6.89 20.75
N ALA A 91 -8.59 5.98 21.72
CA ALA A 91 -7.87 6.13 22.99
C ALA A 91 -6.34 6.14 22.76
N SER A 92 -5.83 5.29 21.86
CA SER A 92 -4.42 5.31 21.46
C SER A 92 -4.03 6.66 20.84
N ARG A 93 -4.86 7.18 19.92
CA ARG A 93 -4.60 8.49 19.30
C ARG A 93 -4.63 9.64 20.31
N GLN A 94 -5.56 9.61 21.26
CA GLN A 94 -5.68 10.64 22.31
C GLN A 94 -4.48 10.68 23.25
N ARG A 95 -3.91 9.52 23.61
CA ARG A 95 -2.74 9.45 24.51
C ARG A 95 -1.41 9.71 23.79
N SER A 96 -1.38 9.60 22.46
CA SER A 96 -0.16 9.72 21.67
C SER A 96 0.27 11.17 21.48
N ARG A 97 1.59 11.40 21.56
CA ARG A 97 2.25 12.66 21.19
C ARG A 97 2.98 12.56 19.84
N ALA A 98 2.85 11.42 19.15
CA ALA A 98 3.47 11.21 17.84
C ALA A 98 2.94 12.22 16.82
N ILE A 99 3.81 12.68 15.93
CA ILE A 99 3.41 13.39 14.72
C ILE A 99 2.83 12.34 13.75
N ILE A 100 1.56 12.52 13.38
CA ILE A 100 0.83 11.57 12.54
C ILE A 100 0.82 12.07 11.10
N ILE A 101 1.22 11.18 10.17
CA ILE A 101 1.15 11.42 8.73
C ILE A 101 0.11 10.47 8.14
N GLY A 102 -0.95 11.05 7.56
CA GLY A 102 -2.01 10.33 6.89
C GLY A 102 -1.78 10.27 5.38
N ILE A 103 -2.00 9.11 4.77
CA ILE A 103 -1.76 8.91 3.33
C ILE A 103 -3.00 8.30 2.68
N THR A 104 -3.45 8.91 1.58
CA THR A 104 -4.44 8.33 0.67
C THR A 104 -4.03 8.53 -0.79
N GLY A 105 -4.80 7.99 -1.73
CA GLY A 105 -4.59 8.10 -3.17
C GLY A 105 -5.16 6.89 -3.93
N SER A 106 -5.28 7.01 -5.23
CA SER A 106 -5.70 5.88 -6.10
C SER A 106 -4.59 4.83 -6.20
N VAL A 107 -3.35 5.28 -6.39
CA VAL A 107 -2.13 4.47 -6.49
C VAL A 107 -1.05 5.04 -5.57
N GLY A 108 -0.03 4.26 -5.23
CA GLY A 108 1.15 4.74 -4.49
C GLY A 108 1.01 4.78 -2.96
N LYS A 109 -0.18 4.63 -2.37
CA LYS A 109 -0.39 4.70 -0.90
C LYS A 109 0.60 3.86 -0.09
N THR A 110 0.61 2.57 -0.31
CA THR A 110 1.47 1.65 0.47
C THR A 110 2.94 1.86 0.17
N SER A 111 3.29 2.13 -1.10
CA SER A 111 4.67 2.43 -1.49
C SER A 111 5.18 3.69 -0.80
N THR A 112 4.39 4.77 -0.80
CA THR A 112 4.71 6.02 -0.09
C THR A 112 4.77 5.81 1.43
N LYS A 113 3.84 5.04 2.01
CA LYS A 113 3.84 4.69 3.44
C LYS A 113 5.13 3.97 3.85
N GLU A 114 5.54 2.93 3.10
CA GLU A 114 6.75 2.16 3.41
C GLU A 114 8.01 3.00 3.19
N ALA A 115 8.06 3.80 2.14
CA ALA A 115 9.17 4.71 1.87
C ALA A 115 9.30 5.80 2.95
N LEU A 116 8.18 6.39 3.37
CA LEU A 116 8.16 7.38 4.44
C LEU A 116 8.54 6.77 5.80
N PHE A 117 8.07 5.54 6.07
CA PHE A 117 8.51 4.81 7.25
C PHE A 117 10.02 4.61 7.26
N ALA A 118 10.61 4.11 6.16
CA ALA A 118 12.05 3.89 6.05
C ALA A 118 12.85 5.20 6.23
N ALA A 119 12.36 6.29 5.62
CA ALA A 119 12.97 7.62 5.72
C ALA A 119 12.97 8.15 7.17
N LEU A 120 11.82 8.13 7.82
CA LEU A 120 11.68 8.61 9.20
C LEU A 120 12.37 7.69 10.22
N ASP A 121 12.33 6.37 10.02
CA ASP A 121 13.00 5.42 10.91
C ASP A 121 14.52 5.57 10.84
N ARG A 122 15.08 5.92 9.68
CA ARG A 122 16.51 6.26 9.57
C ARG A 122 16.86 7.55 10.33
N CYS A 123 15.94 8.53 10.38
CA CYS A 123 16.10 9.75 11.19
C CYS A 123 15.91 9.47 12.69
N ARG A 124 14.97 8.60 13.06
CA ARG A 124 14.56 8.29 14.45
C ARG A 124 14.39 6.78 14.66
N PRO A 125 15.47 6.01 14.73
CA PRO A 125 15.44 4.55 14.77
C PRO A 125 14.56 3.99 15.89
N GLY A 126 13.62 3.10 15.52
CA GLY A 126 12.71 2.44 16.46
C GLY A 126 11.63 3.33 17.07
N LYS A 127 11.47 4.58 16.58
CA LYS A 127 10.47 5.55 17.06
C LYS A 127 9.37 5.84 16.04
N VAL A 128 9.33 5.07 14.96
CA VAL A 128 8.33 5.27 13.92
C VAL A 128 7.35 4.09 13.89
N HIS A 129 6.08 4.41 13.92
CA HIS A 129 5.00 3.45 13.75
C HIS A 129 4.39 3.57 12.35
N ARG A 130 3.81 2.49 11.81
CA ARG A 130 3.07 2.51 10.54
C ARG A 130 1.91 1.53 10.52
N SER A 131 0.96 1.76 9.61
CA SER A 131 -0.07 0.77 9.30
C SER A 131 0.55 -0.56 8.89
N VAL A 132 0.06 -1.64 9.48
CA VAL A 132 0.49 -3.00 9.14
C VAL A 132 -0.12 -3.40 7.80
N LYS A 133 0.69 -3.99 6.90
CA LYS A 133 0.24 -4.39 5.55
C LYS A 133 -0.47 -3.22 4.83
N SER A 134 -1.59 -3.47 4.19
CA SER A 134 -2.48 -2.48 3.61
C SER A 134 -3.81 -2.40 4.36
N TYR A 135 -3.77 -2.51 5.70
CA TYR A 135 -4.93 -2.36 6.57
C TYR A 135 -5.32 -0.87 6.65
N ASN A 136 -6.16 -0.43 5.71
CA ASN A 136 -6.45 0.97 5.48
C ASN A 136 -7.95 1.32 5.52
N ASN A 137 -8.79 0.38 5.99
CA ASN A 137 -10.24 0.52 6.07
C ASN A 137 -10.73 0.75 7.53
N HIS A 138 -12.05 0.69 7.74
CA HIS A 138 -12.73 0.93 9.03
C HIS A 138 -12.35 -0.03 10.18
N THR A 139 -11.67 -1.14 9.90
CA THR A 139 -11.09 -2.04 10.91
C THR A 139 -9.56 -1.93 10.95
N GLY A 140 -8.91 -1.76 9.80
CA GLY A 140 -7.47 -1.72 9.68
C GLY A 140 -6.83 -0.45 10.27
N VAL A 141 -7.46 0.70 10.08
CA VAL A 141 -6.97 1.98 10.63
C VAL A 141 -7.07 1.99 12.16
N PRO A 142 -8.22 1.64 12.80
CA PRO A 142 -8.28 1.51 14.25
C PRO A 142 -7.30 0.49 14.82
N LEU A 143 -7.07 -0.66 14.14
CA LEU A 143 -6.05 -1.63 14.55
C LEU A 143 -4.66 -1.02 14.53
N SER A 144 -4.32 -0.29 13.46
CA SER A 144 -3.03 0.39 13.35
C SER A 144 -2.82 1.41 14.46
N LEU A 145 -3.86 2.18 14.80
CA LEU A 145 -3.83 3.10 15.93
C LEU A 145 -3.69 2.36 17.27
N ALA A 146 -4.45 1.28 17.49
CA ALA A 146 -4.40 0.50 18.74
C ALA A 146 -3.02 -0.17 18.97
N ARG A 147 -2.28 -0.46 17.89
CA ARG A 147 -0.92 -1.00 17.91
C ARG A 147 0.18 0.05 18.10
N MET A 148 -0.16 1.35 18.04
CA MET A 148 0.84 2.41 18.08
C MET A 148 1.55 2.46 19.45
N PRO A 149 2.90 2.33 19.49
CA PRO A 149 3.69 2.43 20.71
C PRO A 149 3.47 3.78 21.42
N ARG A 150 3.49 3.76 22.73
CA ARG A 150 3.27 4.97 23.56
C ARG A 150 4.34 6.04 23.36
N ASP A 151 5.53 5.64 23.01
CA ASP A 151 6.73 6.46 22.83
C ASP A 151 7.11 6.67 21.35
N ALA A 152 6.19 6.36 20.43
CA ALA A 152 6.36 6.66 19.01
C ALA A 152 6.53 8.18 18.82
N ALA A 153 7.56 8.59 18.06
CA ALA A 153 7.74 9.97 17.62
C ALA A 153 6.91 10.28 16.38
N PHE A 154 6.77 9.29 15.49
CA PHE A 154 6.01 9.40 14.25
C PHE A 154 5.10 8.20 14.05
N ALA A 155 3.98 8.43 13.34
CA ALA A 155 3.16 7.35 12.82
C ALA A 155 2.69 7.65 11.39
N VAL A 156 2.84 6.68 10.49
CA VAL A 156 2.46 6.78 9.08
C VAL A 156 1.27 5.87 8.83
N LEU A 157 0.10 6.45 8.60
CA LEU A 157 -1.17 5.73 8.53
C LEU A 157 -1.80 5.85 7.15
N GLU A 158 -2.01 4.70 6.51
CA GLU A 158 -2.66 4.59 5.22
C GLU A 158 -4.19 4.57 5.39
N MET A 159 -4.92 5.36 4.58
CA MET A 159 -6.38 5.41 4.53
C MET A 159 -6.86 5.12 3.12
N GLY A 160 -7.67 4.09 2.98
CA GLY A 160 -8.32 3.66 1.74
C GLY A 160 -9.83 3.87 1.80
N MET A 161 -10.48 3.73 0.66
CA MET A 161 -11.95 3.78 0.55
C MET A 161 -12.43 2.98 -0.66
N SER A 162 -13.66 2.53 -0.59
CA SER A 162 -14.48 2.08 -1.71
C SER A 162 -15.63 3.04 -1.98
N HIS A 163 -16.08 3.80 -0.98
CA HIS A 163 -17.21 4.75 -1.10
C HIS A 163 -16.84 6.13 -0.53
N ALA A 164 -17.55 7.16 -0.99
CA ALA A 164 -17.45 8.50 -0.43
C ALA A 164 -17.85 8.52 1.05
N GLY A 165 -17.18 9.37 1.85
CA GLY A 165 -17.40 9.49 3.29
C GLY A 165 -16.53 8.57 4.14
N GLU A 166 -15.97 7.49 3.59
CA GLU A 166 -15.16 6.54 4.36
C GLU A 166 -13.87 7.18 4.85
N ILE A 167 -13.15 7.91 3.98
CA ILE A 167 -11.91 8.61 4.39
C ILE A 167 -12.23 9.70 5.41
N SER A 168 -13.36 10.38 5.31
CA SER A 168 -13.81 11.38 6.29
C SER A 168 -13.92 10.78 7.70
N VAL A 169 -14.48 9.58 7.82
CA VAL A 169 -14.57 8.87 9.10
C VAL A 169 -13.18 8.48 9.61
N LEU A 170 -12.33 7.92 8.75
CA LEU A 170 -10.99 7.46 9.11
C LEU A 170 -10.08 8.62 9.52
N THR A 171 -10.07 9.71 8.76
CA THR A 171 -9.18 10.84 9.03
C THR A 171 -9.50 11.55 10.34
N ARG A 172 -10.79 11.59 10.73
CA ARG A 172 -11.22 12.13 12.03
C ARG A 172 -10.76 11.28 13.22
N GLN A 173 -10.54 9.98 13.02
CA GLN A 173 -9.94 9.11 14.02
C GLN A 173 -8.41 9.26 14.05
N VAL A 174 -7.79 9.35 12.87
CA VAL A 174 -6.34 9.47 12.70
C VAL A 174 -5.83 10.84 13.14
N ARG A 175 -6.55 11.93 12.84
CA ARG A 175 -6.18 13.30 13.13
C ARG A 175 -4.73 13.60 12.73
N PRO A 176 -4.42 13.57 11.42
CA PRO A 176 -3.06 13.75 10.94
C PRO A 176 -2.56 15.19 11.10
N HIS A 177 -1.25 15.35 11.31
CA HIS A 177 -0.55 16.64 11.25
C HIS A 177 -0.10 16.93 9.82
N VAL A 178 0.13 15.87 9.04
CA VAL A 178 0.44 15.95 7.61
C VAL A 178 -0.49 15.00 6.87
N ALA A 179 -1.17 15.46 5.83
CA ALA A 179 -2.06 14.65 5.00
C ALA A 179 -1.60 14.65 3.54
N ILE A 180 -1.37 13.46 2.99
CA ILE A 180 -0.84 13.26 1.63
C ILE A 180 -1.89 12.61 0.76
N VAL A 181 -2.16 13.21 -0.40
CA VAL A 181 -2.82 12.55 -1.53
C VAL A 181 -1.73 12.18 -2.55
N THR A 182 -1.52 10.88 -2.81
CA THR A 182 -0.42 10.43 -3.68
C THR A 182 -0.71 10.63 -5.16
N ALA A 183 -1.87 10.18 -5.61
CA ALA A 183 -2.32 10.32 -7.01
C ALA A 183 -3.84 10.15 -7.12
N ILE A 184 -4.42 10.72 -8.17
CA ILE A 184 -5.80 10.51 -8.60
C ILE A 184 -5.77 9.73 -9.91
N ALA A 185 -6.53 8.65 -9.98
CA ALA A 185 -6.66 7.79 -11.15
C ALA A 185 -7.98 6.99 -11.07
N PRO A 186 -8.48 6.41 -12.18
CA PRO A 186 -9.67 5.58 -12.21
C PRO A 186 -9.49 4.29 -11.39
N ALA A 187 -9.69 4.38 -10.08
CA ALA A 187 -9.71 3.27 -9.15
C ALA A 187 -11.02 3.35 -8.35
N HIS A 188 -11.71 2.21 -8.16
CA HIS A 188 -13.03 2.16 -7.52
C HIS A 188 -14.12 2.95 -8.28
N ILE A 189 -13.95 3.10 -9.60
CA ILE A 189 -14.85 3.92 -10.44
C ILE A 189 -16.27 3.34 -10.49
N GLU A 190 -16.40 2.04 -10.34
CA GLU A 190 -17.69 1.35 -10.20
C GLU A 190 -18.53 1.93 -9.06
N ASN A 191 -17.90 2.21 -7.91
CA ASN A 191 -18.59 2.67 -6.70
C ASN A 191 -18.78 4.20 -6.66
N LEU A 192 -17.91 4.95 -7.33
CA LEU A 192 -17.85 6.41 -7.26
C LEU A 192 -18.36 7.11 -8.51
N GLY A 193 -18.44 6.40 -9.65
CA GLY A 193 -19.04 6.86 -10.89
C GLY A 193 -18.16 7.81 -11.72
N SER A 194 -17.17 8.50 -11.15
CA SER A 194 -16.30 9.43 -11.90
C SER A 194 -14.98 9.71 -11.20
N GLU A 195 -13.95 10.13 -11.97
CA GLU A 195 -12.68 10.59 -11.39
C GLU A 195 -12.84 11.83 -10.50
N GLN A 196 -13.81 12.69 -10.81
CA GLN A 196 -14.12 13.84 -9.97
C GLN A 196 -14.58 13.39 -8.58
N ALA A 197 -15.47 12.41 -8.51
CA ALA A 197 -15.93 11.85 -7.24
C ALA A 197 -14.80 11.13 -6.49
N ILE A 198 -13.87 10.47 -7.21
CA ILE A 198 -12.66 9.89 -6.65
C ILE A 198 -11.79 10.96 -6.00
N ALA A 199 -11.57 12.09 -6.69
CA ALA A 199 -10.80 13.21 -6.17
C ALA A 199 -11.47 13.83 -4.93
N ASP A 200 -12.78 14.04 -4.96
CA ASP A 200 -13.55 14.57 -3.83
C ASP A 200 -13.49 13.62 -2.61
N ALA A 201 -13.65 12.31 -2.81
CA ALA A 201 -13.55 11.31 -1.75
C ALA A 201 -12.14 11.24 -1.14
N LYS A 202 -11.07 11.39 -1.95
CA LYS A 202 -9.70 11.42 -1.42
C LYS A 202 -9.37 12.73 -0.73
N ALA A 203 -9.95 13.85 -1.17
CA ALA A 203 -9.83 15.13 -0.49
C ALA A 203 -10.42 15.14 0.91
N GLU A 204 -11.28 14.18 1.26
CA GLU A 204 -11.81 14.00 2.62
C GLU A 204 -10.69 13.83 3.66
N ILE A 205 -9.50 13.36 3.25
CA ILE A 205 -8.37 13.17 4.18
C ILE A 205 -8.00 14.47 4.90
N PHE A 206 -8.18 15.62 4.25
CA PHE A 206 -7.86 16.91 4.84
C PHE A 206 -8.81 17.30 5.97
N GLN A 207 -10.03 16.77 6.01
CA GLN A 207 -11.03 17.09 7.05
C GLN A 207 -10.61 16.74 8.49
N GLY A 208 -9.63 15.84 8.62
CA GLY A 208 -9.10 15.42 9.92
C GLY A 208 -7.78 16.08 10.30
N LEU A 209 -7.23 16.98 9.47
CA LEU A 209 -6.00 17.70 9.81
C LEU A 209 -6.10 18.38 11.15
N GLU A 210 -5.04 18.24 11.96
CA GLU A 210 -4.87 19.01 13.18
C GLU A 210 -4.67 20.49 12.84
N PRO A 211 -4.92 21.41 13.79
CA PRO A 211 -4.50 22.81 13.65
C PRO A 211 -3.01 22.90 13.27
N ASP A 212 -2.64 23.86 12.42
CA ASP A 212 -1.29 24.03 11.85
C ASP A 212 -0.87 22.87 10.93
N GLY A 213 -1.84 22.05 10.47
CA GLY A 213 -1.60 20.88 9.63
C GLY A 213 -1.19 21.21 8.21
N VAL A 214 -0.41 20.31 7.59
CA VAL A 214 0.12 20.44 6.23
C VAL A 214 -0.60 19.49 5.28
N ALA A 215 -1.12 20.02 4.16
CA ALA A 215 -1.68 19.25 3.07
C ALA A 215 -0.64 19.11 1.94
N ILE A 216 -0.37 17.88 1.51
CA ILE A 216 0.55 17.56 0.41
C ILE A 216 -0.28 17.02 -0.76
N VAL A 217 -0.20 17.72 -1.92
CA VAL A 217 -1.10 17.53 -3.06
C VAL A 217 -0.28 17.26 -4.33
N PRO A 218 -0.61 16.23 -5.14
CA PRO A 218 0.05 16.00 -6.41
C PRO A 218 -0.31 17.09 -7.42
N ASN A 219 0.70 17.70 -8.04
CA ASN A 219 0.52 18.84 -8.97
C ASN A 219 -0.05 18.42 -10.32
N GLU A 220 0.38 17.26 -10.83
CA GLU A 220 -0.04 16.76 -12.15
C GLU A 220 -1.36 15.96 -12.09
N ALA A 221 -1.98 15.84 -10.90
CA ALA A 221 -3.21 15.08 -10.79
C ALA A 221 -4.35 15.73 -11.58
N PRO A 222 -5.12 14.96 -12.34
CA PRO A 222 -6.44 15.40 -12.76
C PRO A 222 -7.19 15.92 -11.53
N HIS A 223 -7.88 17.02 -11.64
CA HIS A 223 -8.62 17.62 -10.52
C HIS A 223 -7.75 18.18 -9.34
N ARG A 224 -6.46 18.52 -9.57
CA ARG A 224 -5.59 19.18 -8.59
C ARG A 224 -6.28 20.35 -7.87
N ASP A 225 -6.95 21.21 -8.64
CA ASP A 225 -7.62 22.39 -8.07
C ASP A 225 -8.75 22.05 -7.10
N ARG A 226 -9.40 20.88 -7.26
CA ARG A 226 -10.39 20.36 -6.29
C ARG A 226 -9.72 19.99 -4.98
N LEU A 227 -8.58 19.30 -5.04
CA LEU A 227 -7.78 18.91 -3.88
C LEU A 227 -7.28 20.15 -3.12
N VAL A 228 -6.70 21.11 -3.84
CA VAL A 228 -6.22 22.38 -3.26
C VAL A 228 -7.37 23.17 -2.65
N LYS A 229 -8.53 23.25 -3.32
CA LYS A 229 -9.71 23.93 -2.78
C LYS A 229 -10.23 23.27 -1.49
N ALA A 230 -10.20 21.93 -1.41
CA ALA A 230 -10.59 21.22 -0.20
C ALA A 230 -9.59 21.45 0.94
N ALA A 231 -8.27 21.37 0.64
CA ALA A 231 -7.21 21.61 1.60
C ALA A 231 -7.24 23.04 2.19
N ARG A 232 -7.46 24.07 1.36
CA ARG A 232 -7.52 25.49 1.80
C ARG A 232 -8.57 25.79 2.88
N ARG A 233 -9.51 24.89 3.11
CA ARG A 233 -10.54 25.07 4.13
C ARG A 233 -10.08 24.72 5.54
N VAL A 234 -8.99 23.94 5.65
CA VAL A 234 -8.60 23.29 6.90
C VAL A 234 -7.08 23.24 7.14
N ALA A 235 -6.27 23.39 6.10
CA ALA A 235 -4.82 23.33 6.19
C ALA A 235 -4.23 24.75 6.18
N ASP A 236 -3.29 25.01 7.08
CA ASP A 236 -2.57 26.29 7.11
C ASP A 236 -1.51 26.35 6.01
N ARG A 237 -0.96 25.19 5.63
CA ARG A 237 0.05 25.08 4.59
C ARG A 237 -0.33 24.00 3.57
N ILE A 238 -0.24 24.36 2.30
CA ILE A 238 -0.42 23.42 1.18
C ILE A 238 0.88 23.41 0.40
N ILE A 239 1.38 22.19 0.13
CA ILE A 239 2.60 21.97 -0.65
C ILE A 239 2.24 21.06 -1.81
N THR A 240 2.56 21.47 -3.03
CA THR A 240 2.39 20.68 -4.24
C THR A 240 3.69 19.95 -4.58
N PHE A 241 3.57 18.73 -5.12
CA PHE A 241 4.72 17.94 -5.56
C PHE A 241 4.47 17.28 -6.91
N GLY A 242 5.55 16.96 -7.63
CA GLY A 242 5.49 16.24 -8.90
C GLY A 242 6.17 16.98 -10.02
N GLY A 243 5.53 17.15 -11.18
CA GLY A 243 6.06 17.86 -12.32
C GLY A 243 5.51 19.28 -12.47
N GLY A 244 5.94 19.96 -13.55
CA GLY A 244 5.48 21.29 -13.89
C GLY A 244 5.96 22.36 -12.91
N ASP A 245 5.01 23.18 -12.44
CA ASP A 245 5.20 24.32 -11.53
C ASP A 245 4.97 23.94 -10.05
N ALA A 246 5.14 22.67 -9.70
CA ALA A 246 5.01 22.20 -8.32
C ALA A 246 6.04 22.86 -7.38
N ASP A 247 5.62 23.11 -6.12
CA ASP A 247 6.53 23.62 -5.08
C ASP A 247 7.75 22.72 -4.88
N VAL A 248 7.57 21.41 -5.04
CA VAL A 248 8.64 20.40 -4.99
C VAL A 248 8.57 19.53 -6.25
N HIS A 249 9.64 19.54 -7.04
CA HIS A 249 9.68 18.84 -8.32
C HIS A 249 11.06 18.26 -8.65
N ALA A 250 11.08 17.22 -9.49
CA ALA A 250 12.32 16.72 -10.06
C ALA A 250 12.80 17.65 -11.19
N VAL A 251 14.00 18.17 -11.04
CA VAL A 251 14.70 18.94 -12.09
C VAL A 251 15.25 17.96 -13.14
N HIS A 252 15.84 16.88 -12.68
CA HIS A 252 16.34 15.78 -13.49
C HIS A 252 16.06 14.45 -12.82
N ALA A 253 15.69 13.44 -13.61
CA ALA A 253 15.58 12.06 -13.18
C ALA A 253 16.13 11.14 -14.28
N VAL A 254 17.15 10.36 -13.95
CA VAL A 254 17.80 9.43 -14.89
C VAL A 254 17.95 8.05 -14.24
N THR A 255 18.04 7.02 -15.05
CA THR A 255 18.32 5.66 -14.55
C THR A 255 19.74 5.65 -13.94
N ALA A 256 19.87 5.21 -12.70
CA ALA A 256 21.16 5.06 -12.01
C ALA A 256 21.92 3.82 -12.48
N GLU A 257 23.26 3.86 -12.43
CA GLU A 257 24.09 2.67 -12.59
C GLU A 257 23.71 1.62 -11.53
N GLY A 258 23.50 0.38 -11.93
CA GLY A 258 23.05 -0.69 -11.02
C GLY A 258 21.53 -0.77 -10.80
N GLY A 259 20.76 0.12 -11.42
CA GLY A 259 19.29 0.18 -11.32
C GLY A 259 18.78 1.31 -10.42
N GLY A 260 17.45 1.48 -10.39
CA GLY A 260 16.86 2.60 -9.68
C GLY A 260 16.90 3.91 -10.45
N SER A 261 16.76 5.04 -9.77
CA SER A 261 16.76 6.37 -10.39
C SER A 261 17.62 7.34 -9.58
N LEU A 262 18.50 8.11 -10.27
CA LEU A 262 19.19 9.27 -9.72
C LEU A 262 18.33 10.51 -10.01
N ILE A 263 17.99 11.26 -8.97
CA ILE A 263 17.07 12.38 -9.01
C ILE A 263 17.76 13.62 -8.47
N SER A 264 17.70 14.72 -9.22
CA SER A 264 17.96 16.06 -8.68
C SER A 264 16.61 16.76 -8.54
N ALA A 265 16.26 17.14 -7.33
CA ALA A 265 14.98 17.75 -7.01
C ALA A 265 15.15 19.13 -6.40
N ALA A 266 14.29 20.05 -6.83
CA ALA A 266 14.08 21.32 -6.14
C ALA A 266 13.08 21.06 -5.00
N LEU A 267 13.50 21.29 -3.77
CA LEU A 267 12.67 21.31 -2.58
C LEU A 267 12.30 22.76 -2.26
N LEU A 268 11.52 22.98 -1.18
CA LEU A 268 10.99 24.31 -0.87
C LEU A 268 12.05 25.42 -0.78
N GLU A 269 13.19 25.14 -0.11
CA GLU A 269 14.25 26.13 0.12
C GLU A 269 15.64 25.66 -0.31
N ARG A 270 15.74 24.46 -0.92
CA ARG A 270 17.01 23.83 -1.27
C ARG A 270 16.88 22.87 -2.45
N GLU A 271 18.01 22.51 -3.03
CA GLU A 271 18.11 21.41 -3.98
C GLU A 271 18.71 20.19 -3.30
N LEU A 272 18.26 19.00 -3.70
CA LEU A 272 18.79 17.73 -3.24
C LEU A 272 18.99 16.78 -4.40
N THR A 273 20.18 16.17 -4.50
CA THR A 273 20.43 15.06 -5.41
C THR A 273 20.51 13.77 -4.60
N PHE A 274 19.71 12.78 -4.95
CA PHE A 274 19.59 11.51 -4.25
C PHE A 274 19.25 10.38 -5.22
N THR A 275 19.46 9.15 -4.77
CA THR A 275 19.05 7.94 -5.50
C THR A 275 17.84 7.30 -4.85
N ILE A 276 17.01 6.64 -5.66
CA ILE A 276 16.02 5.68 -5.20
C ILE A 276 16.32 4.33 -5.85
N SER A 277 16.12 3.25 -5.10
CA SER A 277 16.35 1.88 -5.57
C SER A 277 15.33 1.43 -6.62
N GLN A 278 14.20 2.09 -6.69
CA GLN A 278 13.07 1.76 -7.57
C GLN A 278 13.12 2.52 -8.90
N ARG A 279 12.48 1.96 -9.94
CA ARG A 279 12.42 2.56 -11.29
C ARG A 279 11.03 3.07 -11.62
N GLY A 280 10.97 4.10 -12.47
CA GLY A 280 9.76 4.65 -13.05
C GLY A 280 9.30 5.96 -12.41
N ASP A 281 8.65 6.78 -13.23
CA ASP A 281 8.22 8.14 -12.89
C ASP A 281 7.32 8.17 -11.65
N HIS A 282 6.49 7.13 -11.47
CA HIS A 282 5.63 7.00 -10.29
C HIS A 282 6.41 6.85 -8.98
N TRP A 283 7.61 6.22 -9.00
CA TRP A 283 8.47 6.15 -7.84
C TRP A 283 9.21 7.47 -7.58
N VAL A 284 9.56 8.21 -8.65
CA VAL A 284 10.08 9.58 -8.53
C VAL A 284 9.05 10.46 -7.83
N SER A 285 7.80 10.44 -8.27
CA SER A 285 6.70 11.20 -7.66
C SER A 285 6.47 10.80 -6.20
N ASN A 286 6.44 9.49 -5.88
CA ASN A 286 6.31 9.02 -4.50
C ASN A 286 7.47 9.49 -3.62
N ALA A 287 8.72 9.47 -4.14
CA ALA A 287 9.89 9.93 -3.41
C ALA A 287 9.83 11.43 -3.10
N LEU A 288 9.35 12.25 -4.04
CA LEU A 288 9.12 13.67 -3.79
C LEU A 288 8.10 13.89 -2.69
N ALA A 289 6.96 13.18 -2.70
CA ALA A 289 5.96 13.23 -1.63
C ALA A 289 6.54 12.85 -0.26
N VAL A 290 7.44 11.85 -0.22
CA VAL A 290 8.14 11.44 1.00
C VAL A 290 9.04 12.56 1.52
N LEU A 291 9.88 13.15 0.65
CA LEU A 291 10.80 14.22 1.06
C LEU A 291 10.04 15.47 1.55
N VAL A 292 8.94 15.85 0.87
CA VAL A 292 8.04 16.92 1.34
C VAL A 292 7.51 16.62 2.74
N ALA A 293 7.07 15.40 2.99
CA ALA A 293 6.53 15.02 4.29
C ALA A 293 7.61 15.01 5.38
N VAL A 294 8.83 14.54 5.08
CA VAL A 294 9.99 14.57 5.99
C VAL A 294 10.35 16.01 6.34
N GLU A 295 10.42 16.90 5.35
CA GLU A 295 10.70 18.32 5.56
C GLU A 295 9.58 19.01 6.38
N ALA A 296 8.31 18.68 6.09
CA ALA A 296 7.15 19.23 6.79
C ALA A 296 7.12 18.87 8.30
N VAL A 297 7.69 17.72 8.67
CA VAL A 297 7.79 17.30 10.08
C VAL A 297 9.13 17.69 10.74
N GLY A 298 9.99 18.43 10.04
CA GLY A 298 11.23 18.99 10.58
C GLY A 298 12.40 17.99 10.65
N GLU A 299 12.34 16.87 9.92
CA GLU A 299 13.43 15.89 9.88
C GLU A 299 14.37 16.12 8.67
N ASP A 300 15.54 15.47 8.69
CA ASP A 300 16.60 15.67 7.70
C ASP A 300 16.29 14.95 6.38
N VAL A 301 16.06 15.73 5.31
CA VAL A 301 15.74 15.21 3.97
C VAL A 301 16.94 14.50 3.31
N ALA A 302 18.19 14.80 3.68
CA ALA A 302 19.36 14.11 3.15
C ALA A 302 19.44 12.70 3.74
N VAL A 303 19.19 12.55 5.05
CA VAL A 303 19.10 11.24 5.71
C VAL A 303 17.96 10.43 5.13
N ALA A 304 16.81 11.06 4.85
CA ALA A 304 15.68 10.44 4.18
C ALA A 304 16.05 9.94 2.77
N GLY A 305 16.77 10.76 1.98
CA GLY A 305 17.26 10.38 0.66
C GLY A 305 18.12 9.12 0.67
N LEU A 306 19.00 8.98 1.67
CA LEU A 306 19.80 7.76 1.85
C LEU A 306 18.93 6.53 2.15
N ALA A 307 17.85 6.68 2.92
CA ALA A 307 16.93 5.58 3.19
C ALA A 307 16.20 5.11 1.92
N LEU A 308 15.84 6.04 1.04
CA LEU A 308 15.18 5.72 -0.24
C LEU A 308 16.12 4.97 -1.19
N ALA A 309 17.43 5.25 -1.16
CA ALA A 309 18.43 4.51 -1.93
C ALA A 309 18.56 3.04 -1.50
N ASP A 310 18.47 2.79 -0.19
CA ASP A 310 18.65 1.47 0.41
C ASP A 310 17.32 0.66 0.50
N MET A 311 16.19 1.25 0.10
CA MET A 311 14.88 0.63 0.27
C MET A 311 14.73 -0.62 -0.61
N PRO A 312 14.45 -1.81 -0.03
CA PRO A 312 14.22 -3.01 -0.82
C PRO A 312 12.90 -2.91 -1.59
N GLY A 313 12.81 -3.61 -2.72
CA GLY A 313 11.55 -3.77 -3.44
C GLY A 313 10.46 -4.37 -2.55
N LEU A 314 9.28 -3.80 -2.59
CA LEU A 314 8.14 -4.26 -1.79
C LEU A 314 7.49 -5.47 -2.47
N ARG A 315 7.16 -6.50 -1.70
CA ARG A 315 6.45 -7.67 -2.19
C ARG A 315 5.15 -7.27 -2.89
N GLY A 316 4.97 -7.72 -4.12
CA GLY A 316 3.84 -7.38 -4.96
C GLY A 316 3.81 -5.95 -5.49
N ARG A 317 4.89 -5.16 -5.29
CA ARG A 317 4.97 -3.74 -5.67
C ARG A 317 6.37 -3.37 -6.15
N GLY A 318 6.78 -4.00 -7.24
CA GLY A 318 8.08 -3.75 -7.87
C GLY A 318 9.24 -4.55 -7.30
N ARG A 319 8.98 -5.59 -6.50
CA ARG A 319 10.06 -6.48 -6.03
C ARG A 319 10.66 -7.23 -7.22
N ARG A 320 11.97 -7.22 -7.27
CA ARG A 320 12.76 -7.85 -8.35
C ARG A 320 13.38 -9.14 -7.83
N HIS A 321 13.14 -10.23 -8.53
CA HIS A 321 13.74 -11.52 -8.24
C HIS A 321 14.65 -11.90 -9.41
N ARG A 322 15.88 -12.30 -9.11
CA ARG A 322 16.79 -12.92 -10.07
C ARG A 322 16.76 -14.42 -9.84
N ILE A 323 16.40 -15.17 -10.84
CA ILE A 323 16.13 -16.60 -10.75
C ILE A 323 17.07 -17.30 -11.71
N GLU A 324 17.84 -18.25 -11.22
CA GLU A 324 18.73 -19.08 -12.07
C GLU A 324 17.93 -20.14 -12.81
N ILE A 325 18.00 -20.12 -14.13
CA ILE A 325 17.34 -21.10 -15.02
C ILE A 325 18.31 -21.47 -16.15
N GLY A 326 18.55 -22.77 -16.36
CA GLY A 326 19.28 -23.26 -17.52
C GLY A 326 20.70 -22.69 -17.68
N GLY A 327 21.36 -22.29 -16.58
CA GLY A 327 22.71 -21.73 -16.59
C GLY A 327 22.79 -20.23 -16.87
N GLY A 328 21.67 -19.51 -16.80
CA GLY A 328 21.60 -18.05 -16.82
C GLY A 328 20.49 -17.51 -15.92
N GLU A 329 20.29 -16.21 -15.93
CA GLU A 329 19.32 -15.54 -15.05
C GLU A 329 18.05 -15.13 -15.78
N VAL A 330 16.91 -15.18 -15.07
CA VAL A 330 15.63 -14.58 -15.43
C VAL A 330 15.32 -13.49 -14.42
N LEU A 331 14.88 -12.32 -14.90
CA LEU A 331 14.41 -11.23 -14.07
C LEU A 331 12.89 -11.32 -13.90
N LEU A 332 12.39 -11.63 -12.70
CA LEU A 332 10.97 -11.58 -12.38
C LEU A 332 10.64 -10.29 -11.60
N ILE A 333 9.72 -9.50 -12.12
CA ILE A 333 9.22 -8.25 -11.51
C ILE A 333 7.84 -8.52 -10.93
N ASP A 334 7.76 -8.51 -9.59
CA ASP A 334 6.56 -8.80 -8.82
C ASP A 334 5.73 -7.53 -8.59
N GLU A 335 4.67 -7.36 -9.36
CA GLU A 335 3.64 -6.34 -9.24
C GLU A 335 2.26 -6.97 -8.92
N SER A 336 2.25 -8.14 -8.31
CA SER A 336 1.10 -9.01 -8.14
C SER A 336 0.07 -8.54 -7.09
N TYR A 337 0.35 -7.46 -6.34
CA TYR A 337 -0.50 -7.07 -5.22
C TYR A 337 -1.83 -6.45 -5.66
N ASN A 338 -1.82 -5.55 -6.65
CA ASN A 338 -3.04 -4.91 -7.14
C ASN A 338 -2.87 -4.34 -8.55
N ALA A 339 -3.99 -4.13 -9.24
CA ALA A 339 -4.02 -3.53 -10.56
C ALA A 339 -5.18 -2.54 -10.70
N ASN A 340 -4.90 -1.44 -11.39
CA ASN A 340 -5.87 -0.51 -11.98
C ASN A 340 -5.25 0.09 -13.25
N PRO A 341 -6.01 0.78 -14.11
CA PRO A 341 -5.51 1.23 -15.42
C PRO A 341 -4.22 2.05 -15.34
N ALA A 342 -4.14 2.99 -14.42
CA ALA A 342 -2.95 3.85 -14.27
C ALA A 342 -1.73 3.05 -13.80
N SER A 343 -1.90 2.15 -12.83
CA SER A 343 -0.79 1.32 -12.33
C SER A 343 -0.33 0.29 -13.35
N MET A 344 -1.23 -0.26 -14.17
CA MET A 344 -0.88 -1.17 -15.27
C MET A 344 -0.03 -0.44 -16.31
N ALA A 345 -0.49 0.72 -16.79
CA ALA A 345 0.24 1.53 -17.77
C ALA A 345 1.62 1.97 -17.24
N ALA A 346 1.70 2.48 -16.00
CA ALA A 346 2.96 2.91 -15.40
C ALA A 346 3.96 1.75 -15.26
N THR A 347 3.49 0.58 -14.85
CA THR A 347 4.34 -0.60 -14.70
C THR A 347 4.81 -1.14 -16.05
N LEU A 348 3.93 -1.20 -17.07
CA LEU A 348 4.29 -1.59 -18.43
C LEU A 348 5.32 -0.63 -19.04
N LYS A 349 5.16 0.70 -18.86
CA LYS A 349 6.16 1.69 -19.27
C LYS A 349 7.52 1.43 -18.62
N SER A 350 7.56 1.19 -17.30
CA SER A 350 8.80 0.85 -16.60
C SER A 350 9.40 -0.46 -17.08
N PHE A 351 8.57 -1.45 -17.37
CA PHE A 351 8.99 -2.75 -17.86
C PHE A 351 9.61 -2.66 -19.27
N GLY A 352 9.02 -1.86 -20.16
CA GLY A 352 9.58 -1.59 -21.50
C GLY A 352 10.95 -0.91 -21.46
N ALA A 353 11.25 -0.17 -20.40
CA ALA A 353 12.53 0.51 -20.21
C ALA A 353 13.62 -0.39 -19.58
N GLU A 354 13.32 -1.67 -19.26
CA GLU A 354 14.34 -2.60 -18.75
C GLU A 354 15.43 -2.84 -19.82
N ARG A 355 16.68 -2.79 -19.39
CA ARG A 355 17.88 -3.02 -20.23
C ARG A 355 18.46 -4.39 -19.93
N ASP A 356 19.29 -4.87 -20.84
CA ASP A 356 20.01 -6.13 -20.69
C ASP A 356 19.07 -7.34 -20.52
N VAL A 357 17.95 -7.31 -21.25
CA VAL A 357 16.96 -8.39 -21.31
C VAL A 357 16.78 -8.83 -22.76
N GLU A 358 16.69 -10.14 -23.00
CA GLU A 358 16.54 -10.70 -24.34
C GLU A 358 15.09 -10.72 -24.80
N ARG A 359 14.16 -11.09 -23.89
CA ARG A 359 12.71 -11.12 -24.15
C ARG A 359 11.94 -10.55 -22.97
N ARG A 360 10.79 -9.94 -23.28
CA ARG A 360 9.83 -9.42 -22.30
C ARG A 360 8.58 -10.27 -22.29
N ILE A 361 8.30 -10.91 -21.17
CA ILE A 361 7.10 -11.72 -20.95
C ILE A 361 6.22 -10.99 -19.95
N ALA A 362 4.96 -10.73 -20.29
CA ALA A 362 4.02 -10.12 -19.34
C ALA A 362 2.92 -11.11 -18.98
N VAL A 363 2.72 -11.37 -17.69
CA VAL A 363 1.61 -12.14 -17.13
C VAL A 363 0.65 -11.15 -16.48
N LEU A 364 -0.47 -10.89 -17.16
CA LEU A 364 -1.43 -9.89 -16.76
C LEU A 364 -2.79 -10.53 -16.46
N GLY A 365 -3.38 -10.14 -15.32
CA GLY A 365 -4.74 -10.53 -14.98
C GLY A 365 -5.66 -9.33 -14.83
N PRO A 366 -6.96 -9.56 -14.58
CA PRO A 366 -7.98 -8.53 -14.59
C PRO A 366 -7.79 -7.48 -13.50
N MET A 367 -8.23 -6.28 -13.86
CA MET A 367 -8.44 -5.16 -12.95
C MET A 367 -9.87 -5.24 -12.42
N ARG A 368 -10.04 -5.18 -11.11
CA ARG A 368 -11.35 -5.25 -10.43
C ARG A 368 -11.91 -3.85 -10.13
N GLU A 369 -13.20 -3.80 -9.79
CA GLU A 369 -13.94 -2.59 -9.39
C GLU A 369 -14.02 -1.52 -10.50
N LEU A 370 -14.11 -1.97 -11.75
CA LEU A 370 -14.23 -1.12 -12.95
C LEU A 370 -15.67 -1.01 -13.47
N GLY A 371 -16.59 -1.88 -12.99
CA GLY A 371 -17.99 -1.90 -13.39
C GLY A 371 -18.16 -2.03 -14.91
N GLU A 372 -19.09 -1.27 -15.47
CA GLU A 372 -19.38 -1.24 -16.91
C GLU A 372 -18.21 -0.78 -17.78
N HIS A 373 -17.20 -0.10 -17.20
CA HIS A 373 -16.01 0.35 -17.91
C HIS A 373 -14.95 -0.73 -18.09
N SER A 374 -15.15 -1.93 -17.51
CA SER A 374 -14.13 -2.99 -17.46
C SER A 374 -13.59 -3.34 -18.84
N GLY A 375 -14.45 -3.62 -19.80
CA GLY A 375 -14.02 -4.01 -21.17
C GLY A 375 -13.18 -2.92 -21.84
N ALA A 376 -13.65 -1.68 -21.83
CA ALA A 376 -12.94 -0.56 -22.46
C ALA A 376 -11.59 -0.26 -21.79
N LEU A 377 -11.51 -0.37 -20.45
CA LEU A 377 -10.28 -0.11 -19.70
C LEU A 377 -9.25 -1.24 -19.86
N HIS A 378 -9.68 -2.50 -20.01
CA HIS A 378 -8.78 -3.60 -20.37
C HIS A 378 -8.28 -3.45 -21.81
N ALA A 379 -9.15 -3.19 -22.78
CA ALA A 379 -8.76 -2.92 -24.18
C ALA A 379 -7.78 -1.76 -24.29
N GLY A 380 -7.98 -0.70 -23.51
CA GLY A 380 -7.12 0.49 -23.47
C GLY A 380 -5.67 0.24 -23.03
N LEU A 381 -5.35 -0.93 -22.45
CA LEU A 381 -3.98 -1.31 -22.13
C LEU A 381 -3.16 -1.72 -23.35
N ALA A 382 -3.78 -1.94 -24.52
CA ALA A 382 -3.11 -2.44 -25.70
C ALA A 382 -1.91 -1.56 -26.12
N SER A 383 -2.08 -0.24 -26.14
CA SER A 383 -0.96 0.68 -26.44
C SER A 383 0.20 0.50 -25.46
N SER A 384 -0.08 0.42 -24.15
CA SER A 384 0.97 0.23 -23.13
C SER A 384 1.70 -1.10 -23.27
N VAL A 385 1.02 -2.18 -23.66
CA VAL A 385 1.62 -3.50 -23.95
C VAL A 385 2.55 -3.40 -25.15
N LEU A 386 2.09 -2.77 -26.25
CA LEU A 386 2.87 -2.61 -27.48
C LEU A 386 4.09 -1.69 -27.27
N ASP A 387 3.91 -0.57 -26.59
CA ASP A 387 4.97 0.39 -26.28
C ASP A 387 6.03 -0.19 -25.35
N ALA A 388 5.64 -1.16 -24.50
CA ALA A 388 6.55 -1.92 -23.65
C ALA A 388 7.36 -2.99 -24.39
N HIS A 389 7.12 -3.18 -25.69
CA HIS A 389 7.77 -4.21 -26.53
C HIS A 389 7.69 -5.59 -25.87
N VAL A 390 6.48 -5.99 -25.46
CA VAL A 390 6.22 -7.33 -24.90
C VAL A 390 6.30 -8.35 -26.02
N ASP A 391 7.19 -9.35 -25.88
CA ASP A 391 7.36 -10.43 -26.85
C ASP A 391 6.33 -11.55 -26.67
N ARG A 392 5.98 -11.81 -25.41
CA ARG A 392 4.99 -12.84 -25.03
C ARG A 392 4.05 -12.31 -23.95
N LEU A 393 2.75 -12.52 -24.17
CA LEU A 393 1.70 -12.07 -23.27
C LEU A 393 0.90 -13.28 -22.78
N ILE A 394 0.79 -13.46 -21.46
CA ILE A 394 -0.10 -14.44 -20.83
C ILE A 394 -1.19 -13.66 -20.13
N LEU A 395 -2.43 -13.81 -20.57
CA LEU A 395 -3.60 -13.13 -20.01
C LEU A 395 -4.44 -14.13 -19.22
N ILE A 396 -4.88 -13.75 -18.03
CA ILE A 396 -5.63 -14.62 -17.13
C ILE A 396 -7.07 -14.15 -17.02
N GLY A 397 -7.99 -15.03 -17.34
CA GLY A 397 -9.43 -14.82 -17.18
C GLY A 397 -10.09 -14.13 -18.37
N GLU A 398 -11.37 -14.40 -18.51
CA GLU A 398 -12.19 -13.94 -19.63
C GLU A 398 -12.28 -12.39 -19.69
N GLU A 399 -12.17 -11.70 -18.57
CA GLU A 399 -12.18 -10.23 -18.52
C GLU A 399 -11.02 -9.60 -19.29
N MET A 400 -9.94 -10.35 -19.55
CA MET A 400 -8.79 -9.89 -20.33
C MET A 400 -8.97 -10.06 -21.86
N ARG A 401 -10.07 -10.69 -22.32
CA ARG A 401 -10.37 -10.89 -23.73
C ARG A 401 -10.36 -9.58 -24.56
N PRO A 402 -10.94 -8.45 -24.08
CA PRO A 402 -10.87 -7.20 -24.83
C PRO A 402 -9.43 -6.74 -25.11
N LEU A 403 -8.49 -6.94 -24.18
CA LEU A 403 -7.08 -6.68 -24.42
C LEU A 403 -6.49 -7.65 -25.43
N ALA A 404 -6.83 -8.95 -25.32
CA ALA A 404 -6.35 -9.99 -26.25
C ALA A 404 -6.75 -9.67 -27.70
N GLU A 405 -7.97 -9.21 -27.93
CA GLU A 405 -8.49 -8.81 -29.24
C GLU A 405 -7.75 -7.59 -29.81
N GLU A 406 -7.48 -6.56 -28.99
CA GLU A 406 -6.80 -5.34 -29.43
C GLU A 406 -5.31 -5.55 -29.77
N VAL A 407 -4.63 -6.46 -29.07
CA VAL A 407 -3.22 -6.82 -29.35
C VAL A 407 -3.07 -7.95 -30.36
N GLY A 408 -4.17 -8.59 -30.73
CA GLY A 408 -4.19 -9.78 -31.58
C GLY A 408 -3.38 -9.61 -32.86
N GLY A 409 -2.51 -10.58 -33.16
CA GLY A 409 -1.60 -10.59 -34.30
C GLY A 409 -0.38 -9.66 -34.20
N LYS A 410 -0.29 -8.83 -33.15
CA LYS A 410 0.86 -7.93 -32.92
C LYS A 410 1.81 -8.48 -31.85
N VAL A 411 1.29 -9.27 -30.91
CA VAL A 411 2.04 -9.91 -29.83
C VAL A 411 1.64 -11.38 -29.78
N SER A 412 2.61 -12.27 -29.53
CA SER A 412 2.30 -13.68 -29.25
C SER A 412 1.63 -13.79 -27.88
N LEU A 413 0.40 -14.31 -27.82
CA LEU A 413 -0.39 -14.32 -26.59
C LEU A 413 -1.05 -15.68 -26.33
N ASP A 414 -1.23 -15.98 -25.04
CA ASP A 414 -2.10 -17.03 -24.51
C ASP A 414 -3.15 -16.38 -23.60
N LEU A 415 -4.40 -16.77 -23.77
CA LEU A 415 -5.48 -16.47 -22.84
C LEU A 415 -5.81 -17.75 -22.07
N VAL A 416 -5.60 -17.73 -20.76
CA VAL A 416 -5.74 -18.87 -19.86
C VAL A 416 -6.82 -18.62 -18.81
N ASP A 417 -7.36 -19.69 -18.21
CA ASP A 417 -8.49 -19.57 -17.31
C ASP A 417 -8.08 -19.11 -15.89
N ASP A 418 -6.94 -19.60 -15.41
CA ASP A 418 -6.52 -19.34 -14.02
C ASP A 418 -4.99 -19.20 -13.84
N VAL A 419 -4.59 -18.95 -12.58
CA VAL A 419 -3.19 -18.73 -12.18
C VAL A 419 -2.35 -20.00 -12.31
N ASP A 420 -2.93 -21.18 -12.12
CA ASP A 420 -2.18 -22.44 -12.17
C ASP A 420 -1.84 -22.77 -13.63
N GLU A 421 -2.76 -22.56 -14.56
CA GLU A 421 -2.51 -22.66 -15.99
C GLU A 421 -1.48 -21.63 -16.47
N ALA A 422 -1.65 -20.34 -16.06
CA ALA A 422 -0.66 -19.31 -16.38
C ALA A 422 0.74 -19.65 -15.87
N THR A 423 0.83 -20.23 -14.67
CA THR A 423 2.10 -20.67 -14.10
C THR A 423 2.72 -21.79 -14.94
N GLY A 424 1.90 -22.77 -15.35
CA GLY A 424 2.35 -23.88 -16.20
C GLY A 424 2.87 -23.40 -17.58
N GLU A 425 2.15 -22.48 -18.23
CA GLU A 425 2.59 -21.90 -19.51
C GLU A 425 3.85 -21.04 -19.34
N LEU A 426 3.93 -20.20 -18.30
CA LEU A 426 5.13 -19.40 -18.04
C LEU A 426 6.37 -20.29 -17.84
N LEU A 427 6.28 -21.34 -17.01
CA LEU A 427 7.41 -22.24 -16.73
C LEU A 427 7.92 -22.98 -17.96
N LYS A 428 7.05 -23.30 -18.94
CA LYS A 428 7.47 -23.91 -20.21
C LYS A 428 8.22 -22.93 -21.13
N LEU A 429 7.97 -21.64 -20.98
CA LEU A 429 8.49 -20.59 -21.87
C LEU A 429 9.81 -20.01 -21.40
N LEU A 430 10.08 -20.02 -20.07
CA LEU A 430 11.21 -19.33 -19.47
C LEU A 430 12.56 -19.79 -20.02
N GLN A 431 13.39 -18.81 -20.37
CA GLN A 431 14.77 -19.01 -20.85
C GLN A 431 15.70 -17.98 -20.17
N PRO A 432 17.00 -18.27 -20.06
CA PRO A 432 17.99 -17.30 -19.66
C PRO A 432 17.87 -15.99 -20.47
N GLY A 433 18.01 -14.86 -19.80
CA GLY A 433 17.88 -13.54 -20.41
C GLY A 433 16.46 -12.96 -20.42
N ASP A 434 15.44 -13.75 -20.03
CA ASP A 434 14.06 -13.25 -19.96
C ASP A 434 13.85 -12.24 -18.84
N ALA A 435 13.00 -11.26 -19.10
CA ALA A 435 12.33 -10.47 -18.07
C ALA A 435 10.84 -10.81 -18.03
N VAL A 436 10.31 -11.02 -16.84
CA VAL A 436 8.91 -11.37 -16.60
C VAL A 436 8.26 -10.32 -15.72
N LEU A 437 7.16 -9.73 -16.18
CA LEU A 437 6.30 -8.86 -15.38
C LEU A 437 5.04 -9.63 -14.96
N VAL A 438 4.69 -9.60 -13.66
CA VAL A 438 3.49 -10.26 -13.13
C VAL A 438 2.59 -9.23 -12.45
N LYS A 439 1.37 -8.99 -13.00
CA LYS A 439 0.46 -7.95 -12.45
C LYS A 439 -1.03 -8.27 -12.63
N ALA A 440 -1.79 -8.19 -11.54
CA ALA A 440 -3.25 -8.26 -11.52
C ALA A 440 -3.84 -7.65 -10.24
N SER A 441 -5.17 -7.58 -10.15
CA SER A 441 -5.85 -7.33 -8.89
C SER A 441 -5.58 -8.45 -7.87
N ASN A 442 -5.52 -8.10 -6.58
CA ASN A 442 -5.14 -9.02 -5.50
C ASN A 442 -5.99 -10.31 -5.45
N SER A 443 -7.29 -10.21 -5.77
CA SER A 443 -8.22 -11.35 -5.78
C SER A 443 -7.90 -12.42 -6.82
N VAL A 444 -7.09 -12.10 -7.83
CA VAL A 444 -6.61 -13.08 -8.83
C VAL A 444 -5.61 -14.06 -8.22
N GLY A 445 -4.81 -13.62 -7.24
CA GLY A 445 -3.90 -14.48 -6.49
C GLY A 445 -2.55 -14.73 -7.16
N LEU A 446 -2.09 -13.82 -8.02
CA LEU A 446 -0.79 -13.94 -8.74
C LEU A 446 0.44 -14.03 -7.82
N ALA A 447 0.32 -13.68 -6.53
CA ALA A 447 1.38 -13.90 -5.56
C ALA A 447 1.84 -15.37 -5.49
N ARG A 448 0.92 -16.33 -5.72
CA ARG A 448 1.23 -17.77 -5.78
C ARG A 448 2.12 -18.12 -6.96
N LEU A 449 1.86 -17.54 -8.14
CA LEU A 449 2.71 -17.67 -9.32
C LEU A 449 4.12 -17.15 -9.02
N VAL A 450 4.21 -15.94 -8.46
CA VAL A 450 5.50 -15.33 -8.08
C VAL A 450 6.26 -16.23 -7.11
N GLU A 451 5.61 -16.72 -6.05
CA GLU A 451 6.24 -17.62 -5.07
C GLU A 451 6.75 -18.91 -5.71
N ARG A 452 5.96 -19.51 -6.59
CA ARG A 452 6.34 -20.77 -7.28
C ARG A 452 7.51 -20.57 -8.23
N VAL A 453 7.53 -19.47 -8.98
CA VAL A 453 8.62 -19.17 -9.92
C VAL A 453 9.88 -18.71 -9.17
N ALA A 454 9.76 -17.86 -8.16
CA ALA A 454 10.88 -17.36 -7.37
C ALA A 454 11.45 -18.39 -6.40
N GLY A 455 10.65 -19.39 -5.97
CA GLY A 455 11.09 -20.46 -5.06
C GLY A 455 11.99 -21.52 -5.71
N GLY A 456 12.26 -21.39 -6.99
CA GLY A 456 13.05 -22.32 -7.78
C GLY A 456 12.19 -23.39 -8.44
N VAL A 457 12.39 -23.58 -9.75
CA VAL A 457 11.83 -24.70 -10.50
C VAL A 457 12.63 -25.94 -10.08
N GLU A 458 12.11 -26.75 -9.17
CA GLU A 458 12.53 -28.15 -9.15
C GLU A 458 12.13 -28.73 -10.50
N CYS A 459 13.10 -28.84 -11.42
CA CYS A 459 12.93 -29.59 -12.66
C CYS A 459 12.59 -31.03 -12.27
N SER A 460 11.31 -31.40 -12.35
CA SER A 460 10.92 -32.80 -12.49
C SER A 460 11.41 -33.27 -13.85
N THR A 461 12.55 -33.94 -13.85
CA THR A 461 13.03 -34.79 -14.95
C THR A 461 12.05 -35.91 -15.27
#